data_75602972f148c6bec64fe4afce747a5d
#
_entry.id   75602972f148c6bec64fe4afce747a5d
#
_cell.length_a   1.000
_cell.length_b   1.000
_cell.length_c   1.000
_cell.angle_alpha   90.00
_cell.angle_beta   90.00
_cell.angle_gamma   90.00
#
_symmetry.space_group_name_H-M   'P 1'
#
loop_
_entity.id
_entity.type
_entity.pdbx_description
1 polymer ?
#
loop_
_entity_poly.entity_id
_entity_poly.type
_entity_poly.pdbx_seq_one_letter_code
_entity_poly.pdbx_strand_id
1 'polypeptide(L)'
;MWYLDSGCSKHMTGDASQLINLKLKPAGFVTYGDNNHGRIHGVGDIGGVDDVMIKDVLLVGGLKHSLLSISQLCDKGYKITFEPNLCLIAESKTCETILVGKRVNNVYMLNVSCITSSMNCLLTRNDESWLWHKILAHIHMHHLNRLASKELVIGLPKLKFERNILCEACQKGKQTKSSFKPMNVVSTSRPLELLHMDLFGH
;
A
#
# COMPACT_ATOMS: atom_id res chain seq x y z
N MET A 1 6.13 -11.01 14.49
CA MET A 1 5.03 -10.09 14.14
C MET A 1 5.07 -8.90 15.08
N TRP A 2 4.93 -7.68 14.52
CA TRP A 2 5.01 -6.42 15.25
C TRP A 2 3.68 -5.70 15.22
N TYR A 3 3.28 -5.16 16.34
CA TYR A 3 2.03 -4.40 16.49
C TYR A 3 2.32 -2.91 16.43
N LEU A 4 1.57 -2.16 15.62
CA LEU A 4 1.59 -0.71 15.65
C LEU A 4 0.81 -0.21 16.86
N ASP A 5 1.48 0.55 17.73
CA ASP A 5 0.91 1.04 18.97
C ASP A 5 1.15 2.53 19.14
N SER A 6 0.08 3.30 19.29
CA SER A 6 0.13 4.73 19.61
C SER A 6 0.35 5.01 21.09
N GLY A 7 0.09 4.03 21.96
CA GLY A 7 0.24 4.15 23.40
C GLY A 7 1.68 3.95 23.90
N CYS A 8 2.58 3.40 23.09
CA CYS A 8 3.97 3.23 23.46
C CYS A 8 4.87 4.34 22.89
N SER A 9 5.76 4.88 23.73
CA SER A 9 6.71 5.94 23.35
C SER A 9 7.96 5.42 22.64
N LYS A 10 8.26 4.12 22.75
CA LYS A 10 9.46 3.49 22.16
C LYS A 10 9.11 2.16 21.51
N HIS A 11 9.84 1.83 20.44
CA HIS A 11 9.82 0.48 19.90
C HIS A 11 10.34 -0.50 20.93
N MET A 12 9.71 -1.66 21.08
CA MET A 12 10.15 -2.64 22.07
C MET A 12 9.81 -4.08 21.65
N THR A 13 10.65 -5.01 22.03
CA THR A 13 10.46 -6.45 21.84
C THR A 13 10.94 -7.24 23.05
N GLY A 14 10.33 -8.40 23.29
CA GLY A 14 10.83 -9.38 24.26
C GLY A 14 11.78 -10.41 23.64
N ASP A 15 11.97 -10.38 22.33
CA ASP A 15 12.72 -11.39 21.57
C ASP A 15 14.01 -10.80 21.02
N ALA A 16 15.13 -11.17 21.63
CA ALA A 16 16.48 -10.73 21.22
C ALA A 16 16.86 -11.19 19.80
N SER A 17 16.28 -12.29 19.32
CA SER A 17 16.60 -12.84 18.00
C SER A 17 16.15 -11.94 16.84
N GLN A 18 15.21 -11.03 17.11
CA GLN A 18 14.70 -10.07 16.12
C GLN A 18 15.56 -8.81 16.03
N LEU A 19 16.55 -8.65 16.89
CA LEU A 19 17.40 -7.48 16.95
C LEU A 19 18.78 -7.74 16.36
N ILE A 20 19.23 -6.81 15.56
CA ILE A 20 20.62 -6.68 15.10
C ILE A 20 21.29 -5.54 15.87
N ASN A 21 22.62 -5.52 15.86
CA ASN A 21 23.41 -4.50 16.60
C ASN A 21 23.03 -4.37 18.06
N LEU A 22 22.56 -5.45 18.70
CA LEU A 22 22.11 -5.44 20.08
C LEU A 22 23.25 -5.08 21.03
N LYS A 23 23.06 -3.98 21.76
CA LYS A 23 23.93 -3.54 22.84
C LYS A 23 23.24 -3.81 24.17
N LEU A 24 23.73 -4.78 24.91
CA LEU A 24 23.22 -5.06 26.24
C LEU A 24 23.63 -3.93 27.18
N LYS A 25 22.66 -3.24 27.69
CA LYS A 25 22.82 -2.17 28.69
C LYS A 25 21.57 -2.12 29.55
N PRO A 26 21.66 -2.42 30.84
CA PRO A 26 20.53 -2.24 31.74
C PRO A 26 20.20 -0.75 31.83
N ALA A 27 19.04 -0.35 31.30
CA ALA A 27 18.66 1.04 31.11
C ALA A 27 17.34 1.40 31.83
N GLY A 28 17.02 0.70 32.93
CA GLY A 28 15.81 0.99 33.69
C GLY A 28 14.64 0.06 33.37
N PHE A 29 13.43 0.57 33.52
CA PHE A 29 12.20 -0.18 33.37
C PHE A 29 11.24 0.54 32.42
N VAL A 30 10.43 -0.23 31.72
CA VAL A 30 9.24 0.25 31.01
C VAL A 30 8.03 -0.06 31.88
N THR A 31 7.15 0.90 32.06
CA THR A 31 5.86 0.70 32.74
C THR A 31 4.80 0.38 31.68
N TYR A 32 4.09 -0.72 31.85
CA TYR A 32 2.97 -1.10 31.00
C TYR A 32 1.67 -0.44 31.47
N GLY A 33 0.63 -0.51 30.64
CA GLY A 33 -0.67 0.06 30.94
C GLY A 33 -1.38 -0.56 32.14
N ASP A 34 -0.96 -1.74 32.60
CA ASP A 34 -1.42 -2.46 33.77
C ASP A 34 -0.57 -2.15 35.06
N ASN A 35 0.29 -1.13 34.99
CA ASN A 35 1.27 -0.74 36.01
C ASN A 35 2.37 -1.78 36.30
N ASN A 36 2.44 -2.86 35.55
CA ASN A 36 3.57 -3.77 35.64
C ASN A 36 4.81 -3.17 34.96
N HIS A 37 5.99 -3.61 35.40
CA HIS A 37 7.26 -3.11 34.91
C HIS A 37 8.03 -4.19 34.17
N GLY A 38 8.46 -3.87 32.93
CA GLY A 38 9.40 -4.71 32.16
C GLY A 38 10.82 -4.15 32.27
N ARG A 39 11.79 -4.99 32.64
CA ARG A 39 13.19 -4.58 32.70
C ARG A 39 13.78 -4.44 31.30
N ILE A 40 14.45 -3.32 31.03
CA ILE A 40 15.20 -3.10 29.81
C ILE A 40 16.55 -3.79 29.90
N HIS A 41 16.82 -4.72 29.00
CA HIS A 41 18.07 -5.48 28.91
C HIS A 41 19.08 -4.89 27.93
N GLY A 42 18.59 -4.13 26.95
CA GLY A 42 19.45 -3.55 25.93
C GLY A 42 18.67 -2.77 24.87
N VAL A 43 19.40 -2.29 23.87
CA VAL A 43 18.87 -1.56 22.73
C VAL A 43 19.52 -2.16 21.46
N GLY A 44 18.73 -2.36 20.43
CA GLY A 44 19.18 -2.85 19.14
C GLY A 44 18.36 -2.24 18.01
N ASP A 45 18.58 -2.75 16.81
CA ASP A 45 17.91 -2.30 15.59
C ASP A 45 17.18 -3.48 14.94
N ILE A 46 16.21 -3.19 14.07
CA ILE A 46 15.51 -4.18 13.27
C ILE A 46 15.75 -3.86 11.80
N GLY A 47 16.03 -4.86 10.97
CA GLY A 47 16.22 -4.71 9.53
C GLY A 47 17.48 -5.38 9.01
N GLY A 48 17.69 -5.31 7.69
CA GLY A 48 18.87 -5.83 7.00
C GLY A 48 19.96 -4.77 6.82
N VAL A 49 21.12 -5.21 6.31
CA VAL A 49 22.31 -4.35 6.15
C VAL A 49 22.10 -3.27 5.09
N ASP A 50 21.26 -3.52 4.08
CA ASP A 50 21.00 -2.62 2.93
C ASP A 50 19.56 -2.11 2.86
N ASP A 51 18.71 -2.46 3.85
CA ASP A 51 17.28 -2.17 3.84
C ASP A 51 16.86 -1.21 4.95
N VAL A 52 15.60 -0.83 4.93
CA VAL A 52 14.97 0.01 5.94
C VAL A 52 15.27 -0.48 7.34
N MET A 53 16.00 0.30 8.10
CA MET A 53 16.42 -0.03 9.45
C MET A 53 15.57 0.74 10.46
N ILE A 54 14.85 0.02 11.32
CA ILE A 54 14.17 0.61 12.49
C ILE A 54 15.13 0.60 13.66
N LYS A 55 15.61 1.78 14.03
CA LYS A 55 16.63 1.95 15.08
C LYS A 55 16.03 2.18 16.45
N ASP A 56 16.85 1.95 17.48
CA ASP A 56 16.55 2.25 18.89
C ASP A 56 15.37 1.45 19.43
N VAL A 57 15.37 0.16 19.21
CA VAL A 57 14.38 -0.79 19.71
C VAL A 57 14.85 -1.36 21.06
N LEU A 58 14.01 -1.23 22.06
CA LEU A 58 14.30 -1.74 23.42
C LEU A 58 14.09 -3.25 23.48
N LEU A 59 15.05 -3.96 24.06
CA LEU A 59 14.87 -5.33 24.51
C LEU A 59 14.30 -5.32 25.92
N VAL A 60 13.05 -5.77 26.09
CA VAL A 60 12.33 -5.69 27.35
C VAL A 60 11.94 -7.08 27.83
N GLY A 61 12.37 -7.44 29.02
CA GLY A 61 12.06 -8.74 29.61
C GLY A 61 10.56 -8.92 29.89
N GLY A 62 10.02 -10.09 29.55
CA GLY A 62 8.62 -10.44 29.81
C GLY A 62 7.60 -9.89 28.82
N LEU A 63 8.01 -9.12 27.82
CA LEU A 63 7.11 -8.59 26.80
C LEU A 63 6.65 -9.69 25.85
N LYS A 64 5.35 -9.96 25.80
CA LYS A 64 4.76 -11.03 24.96
C LYS A 64 4.69 -10.67 23.48
N HIS A 65 4.48 -9.41 23.17
CA HIS A 65 4.28 -8.93 21.81
C HIS A 65 5.26 -7.80 21.49
N SER A 66 5.83 -7.84 20.30
CA SER A 66 6.70 -6.76 19.84
C SER A 66 5.87 -5.56 19.41
N LEU A 67 6.25 -4.38 19.86
CA LEU A 67 5.51 -3.13 19.66
C LEU A 67 6.33 -2.13 18.86
N LEU A 68 5.71 -1.54 17.84
CA LEU A 68 6.26 -0.43 17.08
C LEU A 68 5.54 0.86 17.46
N SER A 69 6.26 1.78 18.06
CA SER A 69 5.77 3.10 18.44
C SER A 69 5.48 3.95 17.22
N ILE A 70 4.23 4.37 17.05
CA ILE A 70 3.80 5.28 15.98
C ILE A 70 4.52 6.62 16.11
N SER A 71 4.59 7.19 17.34
CA SER A 71 5.26 8.46 17.59
C SER A 71 6.74 8.42 17.20
N GLN A 72 7.45 7.38 17.59
CA GLN A 72 8.87 7.22 17.26
C GLN A 72 9.11 7.04 15.74
N LEU A 73 8.20 6.39 15.01
CA LEU A 73 8.26 6.34 13.54
C LEU A 73 8.06 7.73 12.93
N CYS A 74 7.06 8.48 13.40
CA CYS A 74 6.81 9.85 12.93
C CYS A 74 8.01 10.78 13.20
N ASP A 75 8.62 10.69 14.39
CA ASP A 75 9.81 11.47 14.75
C ASP A 75 11.01 11.17 13.83
N LYS A 76 11.08 9.95 13.29
CA LYS A 76 12.10 9.54 12.33
C LYS A 76 11.77 9.88 10.88
N GLY A 77 10.68 10.62 10.64
CA GLY A 77 10.31 11.12 9.33
C GLY A 77 9.46 10.15 8.51
N TYR A 78 8.80 9.19 9.14
CA TYR A 78 7.83 8.34 8.47
C TYR A 78 6.41 8.87 8.63
N LYS A 79 5.60 8.69 7.60
CA LYS A 79 4.16 8.96 7.61
C LYS A 79 3.42 7.63 7.65
N ILE A 80 2.46 7.52 8.56
CA ILE A 80 1.65 6.31 8.70
C ILE A 80 0.22 6.61 8.29
N THR A 81 -0.30 5.85 7.35
CA THR A 81 -1.69 5.96 6.86
C THR A 81 -2.42 4.67 7.20
N PHE A 82 -3.56 4.81 7.85
CA PHE A 82 -4.42 3.68 8.21
C PHE A 82 -5.61 3.63 7.26
N GLU A 83 -5.84 2.44 6.70
CA GLU A 83 -6.99 2.09 5.89
C GLU A 83 -7.80 0.98 6.59
N PRO A 84 -9.02 0.69 6.17
CA PRO A 84 -9.86 -0.29 6.86
C PRO A 84 -9.22 -1.67 7.07
N ASN A 85 -8.38 -2.14 6.15
CA ASN A 85 -7.80 -3.48 6.16
C ASN A 85 -6.26 -3.52 6.22
N LEU A 86 -5.60 -2.37 6.03
CA LEU A 86 -4.14 -2.29 5.99
C LEU A 86 -3.65 -0.95 6.54
N CYS A 87 -2.36 -0.88 6.82
CA CYS A 87 -1.68 0.38 7.10
C CYS A 87 -0.42 0.50 6.23
N LEU A 88 -0.11 1.73 5.84
CA LEU A 88 1.03 2.07 5.01
C LEU A 88 1.99 2.92 5.82
N ILE A 89 3.27 2.56 5.81
CA ILE A 89 4.34 3.38 6.36
C ILE A 89 5.18 3.86 5.19
N ALA A 90 5.21 5.16 4.98
CA ALA A 90 5.93 5.80 3.90
C ALA A 90 6.96 6.80 4.43
N GLU A 91 8.02 7.04 3.71
CA GLU A 91 8.94 8.13 4.00
C GLU A 91 8.27 9.47 3.70
N SER A 92 8.33 10.41 4.64
CA SER A 92 7.62 11.70 4.51
C SER A 92 8.16 12.58 3.37
N LYS A 93 9.43 12.41 2.99
CA LYS A 93 10.08 13.22 1.95
C LYS A 93 9.82 12.69 0.55
N THR A 94 9.97 11.39 0.35
CA THR A 94 9.84 10.74 -0.97
C THR A 94 8.42 10.28 -1.25
N CYS A 95 7.57 10.19 -0.20
CA CYS A 95 6.25 9.56 -0.24
C CYS A 95 6.29 8.08 -0.69
N GLU A 96 7.47 7.48 -0.67
CA GLU A 96 7.64 6.08 -1.02
C GLU A 96 7.17 5.18 0.13
N THR A 97 6.30 4.21 -0.17
CA THR A 97 5.84 3.24 0.83
C THR A 97 6.93 2.23 1.12
N ILE A 98 7.37 2.18 2.37
CA ILE A 98 8.46 1.33 2.83
C ILE A 98 7.94 0.04 3.45
N LEU A 99 6.84 0.12 4.20
CA LEU A 99 6.25 -1.03 4.88
C LEU A 99 4.74 -1.02 4.73
N VAL A 100 4.17 -2.22 4.60
CA VAL A 100 2.72 -2.45 4.57
C VAL A 100 2.35 -3.39 5.69
N GLY A 101 1.44 -2.96 6.55
CA GLY A 101 0.87 -3.78 7.61
C GLY A 101 -0.54 -4.23 7.27
N LYS A 102 -0.98 -5.32 7.88
CA LYS A 102 -2.34 -5.85 7.75
C LYS A 102 -3.11 -5.65 9.04
N ARG A 103 -4.42 -5.39 8.92
CA ARG A 103 -5.32 -5.39 10.06
C ARG A 103 -5.80 -6.81 10.36
N VAL A 104 -5.52 -7.29 11.57
CA VAL A 104 -5.94 -8.60 12.07
C VAL A 104 -6.55 -8.39 13.45
N ASN A 105 -7.77 -8.84 13.68
CA ASN A 105 -8.48 -8.72 14.95
C ASN A 105 -8.44 -7.30 15.54
N ASN A 106 -8.78 -6.30 14.73
CA ASN A 106 -8.75 -4.87 15.09
C ASN A 106 -7.39 -4.26 15.43
N VAL A 107 -6.28 -4.96 15.18
CA VAL A 107 -4.93 -4.46 15.40
C VAL A 107 -4.17 -4.44 14.07
N TYR A 108 -3.37 -3.40 13.85
CA TYR A 108 -2.49 -3.34 12.69
C TYR A 108 -1.15 -3.99 13.01
N MET A 109 -0.78 -4.96 12.20
CA MET A 109 0.41 -5.80 12.40
C MET A 109 1.33 -5.72 11.19
N LEU A 110 2.62 -5.65 11.46
CA LEU A 110 3.70 -5.65 10.47
C LEU A 110 4.51 -6.95 10.56
N ASN A 111 4.86 -7.48 9.39
CA ASN A 111 5.85 -8.53 9.30
C ASN A 111 7.20 -7.91 8.94
N VAL A 112 8.03 -7.69 9.93
CA VAL A 112 9.34 -7.06 9.76
C VAL A 112 10.39 -8.04 9.20
N SER A 113 10.13 -9.33 9.21
CA SER A 113 11.02 -10.33 8.58
C SER A 113 11.11 -10.17 7.06
N CYS A 114 10.16 -9.48 6.44
CA CYS A 114 10.21 -9.15 5.02
C CYS A 114 11.17 -8.00 4.68
N ILE A 115 11.71 -7.29 5.68
CA ILE A 115 12.71 -6.24 5.46
C ILE A 115 14.06 -6.85 5.02
N THR A 116 14.31 -8.12 5.34
CA THR A 116 15.57 -8.82 5.02
C THR A 116 15.59 -9.48 3.64
N SER A 117 14.46 -9.57 2.98
CA SER A 117 14.35 -10.07 1.61
C SER A 117 13.80 -8.95 0.75
N SER A 118 14.68 -8.38 -0.09
CA SER A 118 14.40 -7.38 -1.13
C SER A 118 12.91 -7.15 -1.39
N MET A 119 12.48 -5.89 -1.33
CA MET A 119 11.11 -5.38 -1.57
C MET A 119 10.45 -5.82 -2.89
N ASN A 120 10.78 -7.00 -3.41
CA ASN A 120 10.20 -7.58 -4.61
C ASN A 120 8.91 -8.38 -4.37
N CYS A 121 8.34 -8.40 -3.16
CA CYS A 121 7.31 -9.40 -2.86
C CYS A 121 5.95 -8.92 -2.42
N LEU A 122 5.61 -7.63 -2.41
CA LEU A 122 4.23 -7.22 -2.06
C LEU A 122 3.59 -6.19 -2.99
N LEU A 123 4.28 -5.71 -3.99
CA LEU A 123 3.60 -5.33 -5.22
C LEU A 123 3.22 -6.65 -5.89
N THR A 124 2.02 -7.10 -5.63
CA THR A 124 1.49 -8.30 -6.26
C THR A 124 1.64 -8.14 -7.78
N ARG A 125 1.93 -9.22 -8.50
CA ARG A 125 1.91 -9.28 -9.98
C ARG A 125 0.69 -8.57 -10.59
N ASN A 126 -0.35 -8.39 -9.81
CA ASN A 126 -1.55 -7.65 -10.14
C ASN A 126 -1.33 -6.14 -10.23
N ASP A 127 -0.51 -5.55 -9.36
CA ASP A 127 -0.24 -4.11 -9.37
C ASP A 127 0.61 -3.73 -10.58
N GLU A 128 1.55 -4.58 -10.98
CA GLU A 128 2.36 -4.37 -12.17
C GLU A 128 1.51 -4.46 -13.45
N SER A 129 0.57 -5.38 -13.51
CA SER A 129 -0.39 -5.47 -14.62
C SER A 129 -1.25 -4.21 -14.73
N TRP A 130 -1.70 -3.66 -13.60
CA TRP A 130 -2.46 -2.43 -13.54
C TRP A 130 -1.63 -1.19 -13.84
N LEU A 131 -0.36 -1.19 -13.44
CA LEU A 131 0.58 -0.13 -13.78
C LEU A 131 0.73 -0.04 -15.31
N TRP A 132 1.00 -1.13 -15.99
CA TRP A 132 1.12 -1.17 -17.45
C TRP A 132 -0.18 -0.85 -18.17
N HIS A 133 -1.33 -1.26 -17.63
CA HIS A 133 -2.64 -0.84 -18.12
C HIS A 133 -2.78 0.69 -18.13
N LYS A 134 -2.36 1.37 -17.07
CA LYS A 134 -2.41 2.84 -16.96
C LYS A 134 -1.36 3.52 -17.85
N ILE A 135 -0.12 3.05 -17.84
CA ILE A 135 0.98 3.61 -18.65
C ILE A 135 0.64 3.58 -20.15
N LEU A 136 0.05 2.50 -20.63
CA LEU A 136 -0.36 2.35 -22.02
C LEU A 136 -1.79 2.86 -22.28
N ALA A 137 -2.15 3.99 -21.67
CA ALA A 137 -3.41 4.69 -21.88
C ALA A 137 -4.65 3.80 -21.69
N HIS A 138 -4.68 3.04 -20.62
CA HIS A 138 -5.79 2.15 -20.26
C HIS A 138 -6.13 1.08 -21.30
N ILE A 139 -5.10 0.53 -21.94
CA ILE A 139 -5.25 -0.57 -22.92
C ILE A 139 -5.82 -1.82 -22.24
N HIS A 140 -6.64 -2.58 -22.95
CA HIS A 140 -7.25 -3.78 -22.42
C HIS A 140 -6.22 -4.89 -22.12
N MET A 141 -6.35 -5.61 -20.99
CA MET A 141 -5.41 -6.64 -20.53
C MET A 141 -5.13 -7.73 -21.59
N HIS A 142 -6.12 -8.08 -22.42
CA HIS A 142 -5.94 -9.01 -23.54
C HIS A 142 -4.93 -8.49 -24.57
N HIS A 143 -4.95 -7.18 -24.87
CA HIS A 143 -3.98 -6.57 -25.77
C HIS A 143 -2.60 -6.50 -25.14
N LEU A 144 -2.50 -6.25 -23.83
CA LEU A 144 -1.22 -6.33 -23.09
C LEU A 144 -0.60 -7.72 -23.21
N ASN A 145 -1.39 -8.78 -23.00
CA ASN A 145 -0.91 -10.15 -23.19
C ASN A 145 -0.40 -10.40 -24.62
N ARG A 146 -1.09 -9.87 -25.61
CA ARG A 146 -0.69 -10.00 -27.02
C ARG A 146 0.59 -9.22 -27.33
N LEU A 147 0.75 -8.02 -26.76
CA LEU A 147 1.97 -7.21 -26.91
C LEU A 147 3.17 -7.90 -26.23
N ALA A 148 2.99 -8.44 -25.03
CA ALA A 148 4.01 -9.16 -24.29
C ALA A 148 4.42 -10.47 -24.98
N SER A 149 3.44 -11.27 -25.44
CA SER A 149 3.72 -12.56 -26.10
C SER A 149 4.43 -12.43 -27.44
N LYS A 150 4.20 -11.32 -28.15
CA LYS A 150 4.81 -11.02 -29.45
C LYS A 150 6.04 -10.10 -29.35
N GLU A 151 6.45 -9.73 -28.13
CA GLU A 151 7.58 -8.83 -27.86
C GLU A 151 7.54 -7.52 -28.65
N LEU A 152 6.34 -6.96 -28.85
CA LEU A 152 6.13 -5.75 -29.66
C LEU A 152 6.44 -4.45 -28.92
N VAL A 153 6.65 -4.50 -27.63
CA VAL A 153 6.96 -3.33 -26.78
C VAL A 153 8.20 -3.63 -25.96
N ILE A 154 9.23 -2.80 -26.11
CA ILE A 154 10.48 -2.90 -25.35
C ILE A 154 10.20 -2.55 -23.89
N GLY A 155 10.69 -3.37 -22.95
CA GLY A 155 10.53 -3.15 -21.51
C GLY A 155 9.21 -3.65 -20.92
N LEU A 156 8.29 -4.18 -21.74
CA LEU A 156 7.07 -4.81 -21.24
C LEU A 156 7.43 -6.17 -20.59
N PRO A 157 7.11 -6.38 -19.29
CA PRO A 157 7.46 -7.62 -18.61
C PRO A 157 6.66 -8.80 -19.17
N LYS A 158 7.27 -9.98 -19.16
CA LYS A 158 6.63 -11.25 -19.56
C LYS A 158 5.71 -11.76 -18.44
N LEU A 159 4.67 -11.00 -18.13
CA LEU A 159 3.65 -11.34 -17.15
C LEU A 159 2.36 -11.79 -17.85
N LYS A 160 1.56 -12.56 -17.12
CA LYS A 160 0.19 -12.83 -17.53
C LYS A 160 -0.69 -11.71 -16.97
N PHE A 161 -1.18 -10.84 -17.85
CA PHE A 161 -2.05 -9.73 -17.47
C PHE A 161 -3.47 -10.24 -17.29
N GLU A 162 -3.96 -10.22 -16.05
CA GLU A 162 -5.30 -10.68 -15.69
C GLU A 162 -6.18 -9.51 -15.23
N ARG A 163 -7.46 -9.57 -15.57
CA ARG A 163 -8.43 -8.55 -15.19
C ARG A 163 -9.09 -8.95 -13.87
N ASN A 164 -8.49 -8.56 -12.77
CA ASN A 164 -9.00 -8.89 -11.42
C ASN A 164 -9.90 -7.80 -10.84
N ILE A 165 -9.81 -6.58 -11.35
CA ILE A 165 -10.50 -5.40 -10.84
C ILE A 165 -11.06 -4.59 -12.02
N LEU A 166 -12.13 -3.84 -11.80
CA LEU A 166 -12.68 -2.91 -12.78
C LEU A 166 -11.98 -1.55 -12.67
N CYS A 167 -11.50 -1.05 -13.79
CA CYS A 167 -10.89 0.28 -13.85
C CYS A 167 -11.97 1.35 -13.96
N GLU A 168 -12.08 2.21 -12.97
CA GLU A 168 -13.06 3.30 -12.93
C GLU A 168 -12.93 4.27 -14.12
N ALA A 169 -11.69 4.65 -14.47
CA ALA A 169 -11.43 5.51 -15.62
C ALA A 169 -11.88 4.85 -16.94
N CYS A 170 -11.65 3.53 -17.10
CA CYS A 170 -12.15 2.79 -18.25
C CYS A 170 -13.67 2.71 -18.29
N GLN A 171 -14.31 2.54 -17.15
CA GLN A 171 -15.77 2.53 -17.07
C GLN A 171 -16.36 3.88 -17.49
N LYS A 172 -15.82 4.97 -16.96
CA LYS A 172 -16.29 6.33 -17.30
C LYS A 172 -15.97 6.71 -18.75
N GLY A 173 -14.75 6.44 -19.22
CA GLY A 173 -14.29 6.88 -20.53
C GLY A 173 -14.73 5.99 -21.71
N LYS A 174 -15.12 4.74 -21.44
CA LYS A 174 -15.54 3.76 -22.48
C LYS A 174 -17.03 3.43 -22.38
N GLN A 175 -17.83 4.26 -21.76
CA GLN A 175 -19.28 4.12 -21.78
C GLN A 175 -19.79 4.31 -23.22
N THR A 176 -20.41 3.27 -23.77
CA THR A 176 -21.14 3.41 -25.02
C THR A 176 -22.49 4.05 -24.71
N LYS A 177 -22.76 5.19 -25.31
CA LYS A 177 -24.12 5.76 -25.28
C LYS A 177 -25.04 4.76 -25.99
N SER A 178 -26.19 4.47 -25.38
CA SER A 178 -27.24 3.72 -26.09
C SER A 178 -27.64 4.53 -27.33
N SER A 179 -27.64 3.89 -28.48
CA SER A 179 -28.17 4.53 -29.69
C SER A 179 -29.67 4.73 -29.51
N PHE A 180 -30.14 5.94 -29.76
CA PHE A 180 -31.55 6.19 -29.86
C PHE A 180 -32.10 5.50 -31.13
N LYS A 181 -33.26 4.86 -31.02
CA LYS A 181 -33.94 4.32 -32.20
C LYS A 181 -34.24 5.49 -33.15
N PRO A 182 -33.86 5.41 -34.45
CA PRO A 182 -34.19 6.47 -35.37
C PRO A 182 -35.71 6.66 -35.44
N MET A 183 -36.17 7.88 -35.33
CA MET A 183 -37.57 8.19 -35.64
C MET A 183 -37.75 8.06 -37.13
N ASN A 184 -38.44 7.01 -37.56
CA ASN A 184 -38.61 6.68 -38.98
C ASN A 184 -39.50 7.70 -39.74
N VAL A 185 -40.37 8.43 -39.03
CA VAL A 185 -41.22 9.46 -39.61
C VAL A 185 -41.36 10.59 -38.57
N VAL A 186 -40.89 11.76 -38.98
CA VAL A 186 -41.18 13.03 -38.27
C VAL A 186 -42.11 13.84 -39.15
N SER A 187 -43.38 13.94 -38.77
CA SER A 187 -44.35 14.74 -39.45
C SER A 187 -44.60 16.00 -38.63
N THR A 188 -44.19 17.15 -39.18
CA THR A 188 -44.46 18.46 -38.58
C THR A 188 -45.29 19.28 -39.57
N SER A 189 -46.37 19.89 -39.08
CA SER A 189 -47.30 20.67 -39.91
C SER A 189 -47.08 22.18 -39.79
N ARG A 190 -46.31 22.62 -38.80
CA ARG A 190 -46.09 24.03 -38.51
C ARG A 190 -44.63 24.39 -38.45
N PRO A 191 -44.23 25.63 -38.83
CA PRO A 191 -42.87 26.12 -38.62
C PRO A 191 -42.47 26.08 -37.14
N LEU A 192 -41.23 25.68 -36.83
CA LEU A 192 -40.64 25.56 -35.48
C LEU A 192 -41.29 24.51 -34.57
N GLU A 193 -42.06 23.58 -35.10
CA GLU A 193 -42.65 22.48 -34.35
C GLU A 193 -41.58 21.42 -33.94
N LEU A 194 -40.48 21.36 -34.68
CA LEU A 194 -39.32 20.53 -34.35
C LEU A 194 -38.04 21.36 -34.46
N LEU A 195 -37.30 21.44 -33.37
CA LEU A 195 -35.97 22.05 -33.32
C LEU A 195 -34.89 20.98 -33.09
N HIS A 196 -33.90 20.98 -33.96
CA HIS A 196 -32.67 20.20 -33.73
C HIS A 196 -31.64 21.11 -33.06
N MET A 197 -31.22 20.76 -31.85
CA MET A 197 -30.16 21.49 -31.14
C MET A 197 -29.03 20.53 -30.85
N ASP A 198 -27.79 20.98 -31.11
CA ASP A 198 -26.57 20.28 -30.75
C ASP A 198 -25.73 21.18 -29.84
N LEU A 199 -25.16 20.59 -28.82
CA LEU A 199 -24.26 21.27 -27.92
C LEU A 199 -22.81 20.97 -28.37
N PHE A 200 -22.19 21.96 -28.97
CA PHE A 200 -20.76 21.90 -29.24
C PHE A 200 -20.04 22.16 -27.91
N GLY A 201 -19.55 21.05 -27.30
CA GLY A 201 -18.64 21.15 -26.16
C GLY A 201 -17.20 21.38 -26.62
N HIS A 202 -16.48 22.22 -25.90
CA HIS A 202 -15.02 22.36 -26.02
C HIS A 202 -14.30 21.21 -25.38
#